data_e9deb7442a04e23f60cb890d706b753c
#
_entry.id   e9deb7442a04e23f60cb890d706b753c
#
_cell.length_a   1.000
_cell.length_b   1.000
_cell.length_c   1.000
_cell.angle_alpha   90.00
_cell.angle_beta   90.00
_cell.angle_gamma   90.00
#
_symmetry.space_group_name_H-M   'P 1'
#
loop_
_entity.id
_entity.type
_entity.pdbx_description
1 polymer ?
#
loop_
_entity_poly.entity_id
_entity_poly.type
_entity_poly.pdbx_seq_one_letter_code
_entity_poly.pdbx_strand_id
1 'polypeptide(L)'
;MQGSDKLHIYVDGSCSENRNVTATTKAGWGFCVIEGDSGTGNGKGNLLAEMHGEVVTDSEAVGHLGAEVGSNNTAELSAIAHALRWLLTQEGVVTATIRGDSDYALKISSGIWKAKANRGLAKRVQSLWHETSLHLELCGEHVAAHRGHRWNERADHLAFRAMQRESPLPLQFWKPGMR
;
A
#
# COMPACT_ATOMS: atom_id res chain seq x y z
N MET A 1 -25.33 -5.47 9.08
CA MET A 1 -24.63 -4.34 8.42
C MET A 1 -24.17 -4.79 7.05
N GLN A 2 -24.65 -4.15 6.02
CA GLN A 2 -24.07 -4.37 4.69
C GLN A 2 -22.73 -3.60 4.67
N GLY A 3 -21.62 -4.33 4.64
CA GLY A 3 -20.33 -3.74 4.35
C GLY A 3 -20.37 -3.07 2.97
N SER A 4 -19.58 -2.02 2.78
CA SER A 4 -19.48 -1.37 1.47
C SER A 4 -18.95 -2.38 0.45
N ASP A 5 -19.63 -2.52 -0.67
CA ASP A 5 -19.26 -3.40 -1.76
C ASP A 5 -18.18 -2.78 -2.68
N LYS A 6 -17.91 -1.50 -2.51
CA LYS A 6 -16.93 -0.73 -3.29
C LYS A 6 -15.93 -0.06 -2.36
N LEU A 7 -14.67 -0.40 -2.51
CA LEU A 7 -13.59 0.11 -1.66
C LEU A 7 -12.52 0.83 -2.48
N HIS A 8 -11.96 1.87 -1.91
CA HIS A 8 -10.73 2.50 -2.37
C HIS A 8 -9.64 2.27 -1.33
N ILE A 9 -8.50 1.76 -1.76
CA ILE A 9 -7.38 1.46 -0.89
C ILE A 9 -6.18 2.30 -1.33
N TYR A 10 -5.79 3.23 -0.47
CA TYR A 10 -4.63 4.09 -0.71
C TYR A 10 -3.40 3.45 -0.10
N VAL A 11 -2.35 3.31 -0.89
CA VAL A 11 -1.11 2.65 -0.52
C VAL A 11 0.06 3.61 -0.67
N ASP A 12 1.07 3.48 0.18
CA ASP A 12 2.31 4.23 0.06
C ASP A 12 3.47 3.48 0.71
N GLY A 13 4.68 3.86 0.33
CA GLY A 13 5.92 3.37 0.89
C GLY A 13 6.85 4.53 1.22
N SER A 14 7.71 4.32 2.21
CA SER A 14 8.71 5.30 2.64
C SER A 14 10.01 4.59 2.95
N CYS A 15 11.13 5.21 2.59
CA CYS A 15 12.45 4.72 2.97
C CYS A 15 13.34 5.86 3.45
N SER A 16 14.34 5.52 4.26
CA SER A 16 15.26 6.50 4.85
C SER A 16 16.26 7.05 3.83
N GLU A 17 16.56 6.27 2.80
CA GLU A 17 17.50 6.64 1.74
C GLU A 17 17.22 5.84 0.47
N ASN A 18 17.51 6.47 -0.69
CA ASN A 18 17.25 5.88 -2.01
C ASN A 18 18.53 5.41 -2.73
N ARG A 19 19.68 5.52 -2.10
CA ARG A 19 20.98 5.13 -2.67
C ARG A 19 21.65 4.11 -1.79
N ASN A 20 22.33 3.14 -2.41
CA ASN A 20 23.09 2.12 -1.69
C ASN A 20 22.23 1.34 -0.66
N VAL A 21 21.00 1.06 -1.06
CA VAL A 21 20.04 0.35 -0.20
C VAL A 21 20.51 -1.08 0.07
N THR A 22 20.26 -1.54 1.29
CA THR A 22 20.62 -2.88 1.77
C THR A 22 19.45 -3.50 2.51
N ALA A 23 19.64 -4.72 2.99
CA ALA A 23 18.64 -5.40 3.82
C ALA A 23 18.33 -4.64 5.12
N THR A 24 19.22 -3.77 5.59
CA THR A 24 19.07 -3.01 6.83
C THR A 24 18.60 -1.57 6.61
N THR A 25 18.45 -1.13 5.38
CA THR A 25 17.89 0.19 5.08
C THR A 25 16.45 0.26 5.60
N LYS A 26 16.16 1.30 6.40
CA LYS A 26 14.82 1.49 6.97
C LYS A 26 13.82 1.80 5.87
N ALA A 27 12.77 1.02 5.79
CA ALA A 27 11.66 1.21 4.86
C ALA A 27 10.37 0.77 5.52
N GLY A 28 9.30 1.50 5.26
CA GLY A 28 7.97 1.23 5.81
C GLY A 28 6.90 1.30 4.75
N TRP A 29 5.83 0.60 4.97
CA TRP A 29 4.66 0.56 4.11
C TRP A 29 3.41 0.91 4.91
N GLY A 30 2.42 1.44 4.21
CA GLY A 30 1.12 1.73 4.81
C GLY A 30 0.01 1.71 3.80
N PHE A 31 -1.19 1.35 4.26
CA PHE A 31 -2.40 1.49 3.46
C PHE A 31 -3.59 1.85 4.35
N CYS A 32 -4.56 2.53 3.75
CA CYS A 32 -5.85 2.79 4.36
C CYS A 32 -6.99 2.43 3.40
N VAL A 33 -8.06 1.88 3.97
CA VAL A 33 -9.23 1.40 3.23
C VAL A 33 -10.38 2.35 3.47
N ILE A 34 -10.95 2.88 2.40
CA ILE A 34 -11.97 3.92 2.43
C ILE A 34 -13.24 3.43 1.75
N GLU A 35 -14.37 3.63 2.41
CA GLU A 35 -15.70 3.50 1.81
C GLU A 35 -16.29 4.87 1.52
N GLY A 36 -17.15 4.97 0.50
CA GLY A 36 -17.83 6.22 0.17
C GLY A 36 -16.96 7.27 -0.50
N ASP A 37 -15.76 6.89 -0.96
CA ASP A 37 -14.87 7.76 -1.74
C ASP A 37 -15.18 7.56 -3.24
N SER A 38 -15.17 8.66 -3.98
CA SER A 38 -15.32 8.64 -5.45
C SER A 38 -13.99 8.52 -6.18
N GLY A 39 -12.88 8.65 -5.46
CA GLY A 39 -11.53 8.74 -6.03
C GLY A 39 -11.21 10.10 -6.64
N THR A 40 -12.08 11.07 -6.52
CA THR A 40 -11.90 12.43 -7.03
C THR A 40 -11.90 13.44 -5.89
N GLY A 41 -11.38 14.64 -6.16
CA GLY A 41 -11.31 15.70 -5.17
C GLY A 41 -10.22 15.48 -4.12
N ASN A 42 -10.46 15.96 -2.92
CA ASN A 42 -9.48 15.97 -1.82
C ASN A 42 -9.61 14.79 -0.84
N GLY A 43 -10.41 13.78 -1.19
CA GLY A 43 -10.63 12.59 -0.37
C GLY A 43 -11.86 12.73 0.53
N LYS A 44 -12.91 12.00 0.18
CA LYS A 44 -14.15 11.87 0.96
C LYS A 44 -14.26 10.44 1.47
N GLY A 45 -15.33 10.17 2.16
CA GLY A 45 -15.62 8.84 2.67
C GLY A 45 -15.07 8.61 4.07
N ASN A 46 -15.21 7.37 4.52
CA ASN A 46 -14.87 6.96 5.88
C ASN A 46 -13.78 5.89 5.88
N LEU A 47 -12.87 6.02 6.82
CA LEU A 47 -11.84 5.02 7.06
C LEU A 47 -12.45 3.75 7.67
N LEU A 48 -12.32 2.62 6.97
CA LEU A 48 -12.74 1.31 7.46
C LEU A 48 -11.61 0.58 8.18
N ALA A 49 -10.41 0.64 7.63
CA ALA A 49 -9.24 -0.07 8.15
C ALA A 49 -7.98 0.64 7.70
N GLU A 50 -6.91 0.48 8.47
CA GLU A 50 -5.57 0.90 8.07
C GLU A 50 -4.54 -0.05 8.65
N MET A 51 -3.45 -0.24 7.94
CA MET A 51 -2.32 -1.05 8.38
C MET A 51 -1.01 -0.42 7.97
N HIS A 52 0.03 -0.73 8.70
CA HIS A 52 1.39 -0.27 8.43
C HIS A 52 2.39 -1.26 9.00
N GLY A 53 3.60 -1.18 8.53
CA GLY A 53 4.69 -2.01 9.03
C GLY A 53 6.01 -1.72 8.34
N GLU A 54 7.06 -2.32 8.84
CA GLU A 54 8.37 -2.27 8.21
C GLU A 54 8.44 -3.28 7.07
N VAL A 55 9.23 -2.95 6.05
CA VAL A 55 9.56 -3.91 4.99
C VAL A 55 10.39 -5.04 5.61
N VAL A 56 9.92 -6.27 5.45
CA VAL A 56 10.60 -7.47 5.96
C VAL A 56 11.59 -7.98 4.92
N THR A 57 12.87 -7.95 5.22
CA THR A 57 13.96 -8.40 4.34
C THR A 57 14.58 -9.72 4.77
N ASP A 58 14.35 -10.15 6.00
CA ASP A 58 14.81 -11.45 6.51
C ASP A 58 13.92 -12.57 5.95
N SER A 59 14.49 -13.45 5.14
CA SER A 59 13.77 -14.56 4.50
C SER A 59 13.22 -15.58 5.50
N GLU A 60 13.77 -15.63 6.71
CA GLU A 60 13.31 -16.53 7.77
C GLU A 60 12.21 -15.90 8.64
N ALA A 61 11.97 -14.60 8.51
CA ALA A 61 10.98 -13.90 9.31
C ALA A 61 9.55 -14.20 8.82
N VAL A 62 8.63 -14.27 9.77
CA VAL A 62 7.20 -14.33 9.47
C VAL A 62 6.80 -13.02 8.77
N GLY A 63 6.04 -13.15 7.69
CA GLY A 63 5.61 -11.99 6.91
C GLY A 63 6.58 -11.57 5.81
N HIS A 64 7.68 -12.32 5.60
CA HIS A 64 8.55 -12.09 4.45
C HIS A 64 7.80 -12.36 3.13
N LEU A 65 7.82 -11.39 2.24
CA LEU A 65 7.11 -11.46 0.95
C LEU A 65 8.07 -11.51 -0.25
N GLY A 66 9.37 -11.55 0.00
CA GLY A 66 10.39 -11.64 -1.04
C GLY A 66 11.29 -10.41 -1.18
N ALA A 67 11.11 -9.38 -0.34
CA ALA A 67 12.02 -8.23 -0.35
C ALA A 67 13.40 -8.61 0.16
N GLU A 68 14.44 -8.20 -0.56
CA GLU A 68 15.84 -8.42 -0.18
C GLU A 68 16.49 -7.17 0.41
N VAL A 69 15.94 -6.01 0.09
CA VAL A 69 16.41 -4.71 0.57
C VAL A 69 15.25 -3.84 1.02
N GLY A 70 15.53 -2.89 1.91
CA GLY A 70 14.63 -1.79 2.20
C GLY A 70 14.86 -0.68 1.19
N SER A 71 13.84 -0.33 0.43
CA SER A 71 13.89 0.72 -0.58
C SER A 71 12.52 1.34 -0.77
N ASN A 72 12.44 2.44 -1.50
CA ASN A 72 11.16 3.02 -1.84
C ASN A 72 10.28 2.01 -2.62
N ASN A 73 10.87 1.35 -3.62
CA ASN A 73 10.17 0.38 -4.45
C ASN A 73 9.68 -0.83 -3.66
N THR A 74 10.52 -1.40 -2.77
CA THR A 74 10.09 -2.53 -1.94
C THR A 74 9.01 -2.13 -0.93
N ALA A 75 9.05 -0.91 -0.42
CA ALA A 75 8.03 -0.37 0.47
C ALA A 75 6.69 -0.22 -0.25
N GLU A 76 6.69 0.35 -1.46
CA GLU A 76 5.49 0.51 -2.28
C GLU A 76 4.87 -0.84 -2.66
N LEU A 77 5.68 -1.78 -3.12
CA LEU A 77 5.21 -3.13 -3.45
C LEU A 77 4.69 -3.87 -2.22
N SER A 78 5.33 -3.71 -1.07
CA SER A 78 4.88 -4.30 0.19
C SER A 78 3.52 -3.74 0.63
N ALA A 79 3.30 -2.44 0.46
CA ALA A 79 2.01 -1.81 0.76
C ALA A 79 0.88 -2.44 -0.07
N ILE A 80 1.11 -2.61 -1.37
CA ILE A 80 0.13 -3.26 -2.26
C ILE A 80 -0.09 -4.71 -1.84
N ALA A 81 0.98 -5.46 -1.57
CA ALA A 81 0.88 -6.86 -1.16
C ALA A 81 0.04 -7.03 0.12
N HIS A 82 0.29 -6.21 1.12
CA HIS A 82 -0.47 -6.26 2.37
C HIS A 82 -1.93 -5.82 2.19
N ALA A 83 -2.19 -4.84 1.34
CA ALA A 83 -3.55 -4.43 0.98
C ALA A 83 -4.32 -5.56 0.30
N LEU A 84 -3.69 -6.28 -0.63
CA LEU A 84 -4.30 -7.43 -1.30
C LEU A 84 -4.55 -8.59 -0.33
N ARG A 85 -3.62 -8.86 0.56
CA ARG A 85 -3.81 -9.87 1.62
C ARG A 85 -5.01 -9.52 2.51
N TRP A 86 -5.15 -8.25 2.86
CA TRP A 86 -6.32 -7.78 3.61
C TRP A 86 -7.61 -8.02 2.83
N LEU A 87 -7.64 -7.65 1.53
CA LEU A 87 -8.81 -7.88 0.68
C LEU A 87 -9.22 -9.36 0.62
N LEU A 88 -8.25 -10.27 0.57
CA LEU A 88 -8.52 -11.71 0.54
C LEU A 88 -9.17 -12.23 1.83
N THR A 89 -9.12 -11.49 2.92
CA THR A 89 -9.80 -11.83 4.18
C THR A 89 -11.20 -11.26 4.27
N GLN A 90 -11.62 -10.43 3.33
CA GLN A 90 -12.92 -9.75 3.36
C GLN A 90 -13.98 -10.51 2.58
N GLU A 91 -15.22 -10.36 3.00
CA GLU A 91 -16.39 -10.89 2.30
C GLU A 91 -17.27 -9.74 1.81
N GLY A 92 -17.96 -9.96 0.69
CA GLY A 92 -18.93 -8.99 0.17
C GLY A 92 -18.35 -7.80 -0.58
N VAL A 93 -17.04 -7.73 -0.77
CA VAL A 93 -16.42 -6.70 -1.61
C VAL A 93 -16.61 -7.07 -3.07
N VAL A 94 -17.25 -6.20 -3.85
CA VAL A 94 -17.48 -6.40 -5.29
C VAL A 94 -16.40 -5.74 -6.12
N THR A 95 -16.01 -4.51 -5.76
CA THR A 95 -14.96 -3.77 -6.46
C THR A 95 -13.97 -3.17 -5.46
N ALA A 96 -12.71 -3.19 -5.83
CA ALA A 96 -11.65 -2.49 -5.08
C ALA A 96 -10.71 -1.79 -6.04
N THR A 97 -10.37 -0.56 -5.72
CA THR A 97 -9.39 0.23 -6.47
C THR A 97 -8.19 0.48 -5.58
N ILE A 98 -7.02 -0.02 -6.00
CA ILE A 98 -5.75 0.27 -5.34
C ILE A 98 -5.24 1.59 -5.90
N ARG A 99 -5.05 2.57 -5.02
CA ARG A 99 -4.61 3.92 -5.37
C ARG A 99 -3.26 4.22 -4.73
N GLY A 100 -2.33 4.71 -5.53
CA GLY A 100 -1.01 5.06 -5.04
C GLY A 100 -0.32 6.05 -5.96
N ASP A 101 0.73 6.68 -5.47
CA ASP A 101 1.52 7.64 -6.24
C ASP A 101 2.70 7.00 -6.99
N SER A 102 2.93 5.70 -6.82
CA SER A 102 3.91 4.94 -7.57
C SER A 102 3.26 4.21 -8.76
N ASP A 103 3.37 4.79 -9.93
CA ASP A 103 2.92 4.14 -11.17
C ASP A 103 3.68 2.83 -11.43
N TYR A 104 4.99 2.82 -11.12
CA TYR A 104 5.82 1.62 -11.16
C TYR A 104 5.23 0.49 -10.33
N ALA A 105 4.92 0.74 -9.06
CA ALA A 105 4.42 -0.30 -8.17
C ALA A 105 3.06 -0.85 -8.63
N LEU A 106 2.17 0.03 -9.09
CA LEU A 106 0.86 -0.39 -9.62
C LEU A 106 0.99 -1.24 -10.88
N LYS A 107 1.83 -0.85 -11.81
CA LYS A 107 2.01 -1.57 -13.09
C LYS A 107 2.77 -2.88 -12.94
N ILE A 108 3.74 -2.95 -12.04
CA ILE A 108 4.39 -4.21 -11.68
C ILE A 108 3.39 -5.15 -11.01
N SER A 109 2.66 -4.67 -10.01
CA SER A 109 1.72 -5.49 -9.25
C SER A 109 0.61 -6.07 -10.11
N SER A 110 0.05 -5.27 -11.02
CA SER A 110 -1.01 -5.70 -11.95
C SER A 110 -0.51 -6.54 -13.13
N GLY A 111 0.81 -6.68 -13.29
CA GLY A 111 1.42 -7.48 -14.36
C GLY A 111 1.54 -6.76 -15.70
N ILE A 112 1.24 -5.46 -15.77
CA ILE A 112 1.39 -4.66 -17.00
C ILE A 112 2.86 -4.54 -17.38
N TRP A 113 3.74 -4.33 -16.38
CA TRP A 113 5.18 -4.27 -16.57
C TRP A 113 5.86 -5.49 -15.98
N LYS A 114 6.94 -5.93 -16.63
CA LYS A 114 7.82 -6.96 -16.08
C LYS A 114 8.79 -6.36 -15.07
N ALA A 115 8.99 -7.06 -13.95
CA ALA A 115 9.96 -6.65 -12.96
C ALA A 115 11.37 -6.99 -13.45
N LYS A 116 12.26 -5.99 -13.43
CA LYS A 116 13.70 -6.16 -13.70
C LYS A 116 14.51 -6.30 -12.42
N ALA A 117 13.98 -5.74 -11.32
CA ALA A 117 14.54 -5.82 -9.98
C ALA A 117 13.44 -6.23 -9.00
N ASN A 118 13.81 -6.59 -7.78
CA ASN A 118 12.84 -7.00 -6.72
C ASN A 118 11.93 -8.14 -7.18
N ARG A 119 12.49 -9.07 -7.94
CA ARG A 119 11.71 -10.11 -8.65
C ARG A 119 10.90 -10.99 -7.72
N GLY A 120 11.46 -11.39 -6.59
CA GLY A 120 10.77 -12.25 -5.61
C GLY A 120 9.52 -11.56 -5.06
N LEU A 121 9.67 -10.33 -4.61
CA LEU A 121 8.56 -9.53 -4.10
C LEU A 121 7.54 -9.23 -5.21
N ALA A 122 8.01 -8.83 -6.40
CA ALA A 122 7.14 -8.55 -7.54
C ALA A 122 6.29 -9.78 -7.92
N LYS A 123 6.89 -10.96 -7.97
CA LYS A 123 6.19 -12.22 -8.24
C LYS A 123 5.11 -12.50 -7.19
N ARG A 124 5.42 -12.28 -5.93
CA ARG A 124 4.45 -12.46 -4.84
C ARG A 124 3.27 -11.50 -4.98
N VAL A 125 3.54 -10.22 -5.22
CA VAL A 125 2.48 -9.22 -5.38
C VAL A 125 1.62 -9.53 -6.60
N GLN A 126 2.21 -9.91 -7.72
CA GLN A 126 1.49 -10.31 -8.93
C GLN A 126 0.57 -11.51 -8.68
N SER A 127 1.04 -12.50 -7.92
CA SER A 127 0.23 -13.65 -7.53
C SER A 127 -0.96 -13.23 -6.66
N LEU A 128 -0.74 -12.34 -5.69
CA LEU A 128 -1.80 -11.80 -4.84
C LEU A 128 -2.81 -10.98 -5.64
N TRP A 129 -2.34 -10.18 -6.58
CA TRP A 129 -3.21 -9.39 -7.46
C TRP A 129 -4.11 -10.31 -8.30
N HIS A 130 -3.52 -11.32 -8.93
CA HIS A 130 -4.26 -12.29 -9.71
C HIS A 130 -5.29 -13.04 -8.86
N GLU A 131 -4.89 -13.55 -7.72
CA GLU A 131 -5.79 -14.26 -6.79
C GLU A 131 -6.96 -13.37 -6.35
N THR A 132 -6.69 -12.14 -5.97
CA THR A 132 -7.73 -11.17 -5.59
C THR A 132 -8.69 -10.92 -6.74
N SER A 133 -8.18 -10.80 -7.98
CA SER A 133 -8.99 -10.58 -9.18
C SER A 133 -9.95 -11.73 -9.51
N LEU A 134 -9.72 -12.92 -8.95
CA LEU A 134 -10.64 -14.05 -9.10
C LEU A 134 -11.88 -13.90 -8.21
N HIS A 135 -11.83 -13.06 -7.19
CA HIS A 135 -12.89 -12.91 -6.20
C HIS A 135 -13.67 -11.58 -6.34
N LEU A 136 -13.04 -10.55 -6.88
CA LEU A 136 -13.62 -9.22 -7.00
C LEU A 136 -13.05 -8.49 -8.22
N GLU A 137 -13.71 -7.43 -8.63
CA GLU A 137 -13.21 -6.55 -9.69
C GLU A 137 -12.14 -5.62 -9.10
N LEU A 138 -10.90 -5.85 -9.49
CA LEU A 138 -9.73 -5.14 -8.98
C LEU A 138 -9.11 -4.27 -10.06
N CYS A 139 -8.84 -3.01 -9.73
CA CYS A 139 -8.08 -2.12 -10.61
C CYS A 139 -7.10 -1.27 -9.81
N GLY A 140 -6.10 -0.74 -10.50
CA GLY A 140 -5.12 0.18 -9.94
C GLY A 140 -5.23 1.55 -10.61
N GLU A 141 -5.17 2.62 -9.82
CA GLU A 141 -5.20 3.98 -10.33
C GLU A 141 -4.11 4.82 -9.66
N HIS A 142 -3.38 5.57 -10.47
CA HIS A 142 -2.37 6.49 -10.01
C HIS A 142 -3.00 7.72 -9.35
N VAL A 143 -2.40 8.16 -8.22
CA VAL A 143 -2.76 9.39 -7.52
C VAL A 143 -1.53 10.30 -7.49
N ALA A 144 -1.71 11.59 -7.76
CA ALA A 144 -0.60 12.54 -7.69
C ALA A 144 -0.14 12.72 -6.24
N ALA A 145 1.18 12.56 -6.02
CA ALA A 145 1.79 12.71 -4.70
C ALA A 145 1.67 14.15 -4.19
N HIS A 146 1.51 14.29 -2.87
CA HIS A 146 1.56 15.58 -2.16
C HIS A 146 0.65 16.68 -2.75
N ARG A 147 -0.53 16.28 -3.24
CA ARG A 147 -1.57 17.19 -3.76
C ARG A 147 -2.70 17.45 -2.78
N GLY A 148 -2.50 17.14 -1.49
CA GLY A 148 -3.49 17.38 -0.46
C GLY A 148 -4.65 16.38 -0.42
N HIS A 149 -4.56 15.27 -1.15
CA HIS A 149 -5.56 14.20 -1.08
C HIS A 149 -5.47 13.51 0.29
N ARG A 150 -6.55 13.61 1.07
CA ARG A 150 -6.57 13.16 2.46
C ARG A 150 -6.04 11.74 2.65
N TRP A 151 -6.52 10.80 1.87
CA TRP A 151 -6.22 9.39 2.10
C TRP A 151 -4.86 8.98 1.52
N ASN A 152 -4.43 9.61 0.43
CA ASN A 152 -3.06 9.44 -0.06
C ASN A 152 -2.05 9.96 0.97
N GLU A 153 -2.33 11.11 1.56
CA GLU A 153 -1.51 11.68 2.65
C GLU A 153 -1.55 10.79 3.91
N ARG A 154 -2.70 10.17 4.21
CA ARG A 154 -2.78 9.23 5.34
C ARG A 154 -1.91 7.99 5.12
N ALA A 155 -1.93 7.42 3.92
CA ALA A 155 -1.05 6.30 3.58
C ALA A 155 0.43 6.70 3.69
N ASP A 156 0.80 7.90 3.24
CA ASP A 156 2.15 8.46 3.42
C ASP A 156 2.53 8.53 4.90
N HIS A 157 1.65 9.05 5.74
CA HIS A 157 1.86 9.14 7.18
C HIS A 157 2.10 7.76 7.81
N LEU A 158 1.27 6.78 7.47
CA LEU A 158 1.41 5.41 7.97
C LEU A 158 2.77 4.80 7.58
N ALA A 159 3.14 4.93 6.32
CA ALA A 159 4.40 4.40 5.79
C ALA A 159 5.62 5.09 6.44
N PHE A 160 5.58 6.40 6.56
CA PHE A 160 6.67 7.18 7.17
C PHE A 160 6.86 6.81 8.65
N ARG A 161 5.79 6.75 9.41
CA ARG A 161 5.85 6.34 10.82
C ARG A 161 6.36 4.91 10.99
N ALA A 162 5.92 3.99 10.15
CA ALA A 162 6.43 2.62 10.15
C ALA A 162 7.94 2.57 9.87
N MET A 163 8.43 3.35 8.90
CA MET A 163 9.85 3.48 8.61
C MET A 163 10.63 3.99 9.82
N GLN A 164 10.08 4.98 10.53
CA GLN A 164 10.70 5.57 11.73
C GLN A 164 10.53 4.69 12.98
N ARG A 165 9.78 3.59 12.89
CA ARG A 165 9.42 2.74 14.03
C ARG A 165 8.65 3.49 15.10
N GLU A 166 7.78 4.38 14.68
CA GLU A 166 6.91 5.20 15.51
C GLU A 166 5.45 4.85 15.26
N SER A 167 4.61 4.99 16.27
CA SER A 167 3.16 4.81 16.10
C SER A 167 2.57 5.95 15.27
N PRO A 168 1.62 5.64 14.37
CA PRO A 168 0.88 6.68 13.67
C PRO A 168 0.09 7.54 14.64
N LEU A 169 -0.10 8.82 14.29
CA LEU A 169 -1.04 9.67 15.00
C LEU A 169 -2.45 9.13 14.83
N PRO A 170 -3.28 9.11 15.88
CA PRO A 170 -4.70 8.82 15.72
C PRO A 170 -5.33 9.75 14.69
N LEU A 171 -6.27 9.24 13.90
CA LEU A 171 -6.88 10.00 12.80
C LEU A 171 -7.46 11.35 13.27
N GLN A 172 -8.02 11.40 14.47
CA GLN A 172 -8.61 12.62 15.05
C GLN A 172 -7.58 13.72 15.34
N PHE A 173 -6.30 13.36 15.51
CA PHE A 173 -5.21 14.32 15.78
C PHE A 173 -4.30 14.53 14.58
N TRP A 174 -4.59 13.87 13.47
CA TRP A 174 -3.82 13.96 12.25
C TRP A 174 -4.53 14.80 11.20
N LYS A 175 -3.76 15.55 10.42
CA LYS A 175 -4.25 16.31 9.26
C LYS A 175 -3.34 16.04 8.05
N PRO A 176 -3.88 16.13 6.81
CA PRO A 176 -3.05 16.02 5.60
C PRO A 176 -1.84 16.97 5.65
N GLY A 177 -0.67 16.44 5.24
CA GLY A 177 0.60 17.15 5.31
C GLY A 177 1.41 16.89 6.58
N MET A 178 0.84 16.28 7.60
CA MET A 178 1.57 15.86 8.81
C MET A 178 2.21 14.48 8.58
N ARG A 179 3.49 14.37 8.99
CA ARG A 179 4.23 13.10 8.93
C ARG A 179 4.53 12.49 10.29
#